data_31a0c127cdc2e6376b2753fe35ae89cd
#
_entry.id   31a0c127cdc2e6376b2753fe35ae89cd
#
_cell.length_a   1.000
_cell.length_b   1.000
_cell.length_c   1.000
_cell.angle_alpha   90.00
_cell.angle_beta   90.00
_cell.angle_gamma   90.00
#
_symmetry.space_group_name_H-M   'P 1'
#
loop_
_entity.id
_entity.type
_entity.pdbx_description
1 polymer ?
#
loop_
_entity_poly.entity_id
_entity_poly.type
_entity_poly.pdbx_seq_one_letter_code
_entity_poly.pdbx_strand_id
1 'polypeptide(L)'
;MKHMRKFKMLITCILASALLLFPIQAFAQSGTHTVAPGDSMWKIAVRYQIGVSELIQANPQISNPSQIYPGQKINIPSIDDVKSLEQKVIDLVNQQRANNGLPALKANWEICRVARYKSQDMINKGYFAHQSPTYGSPFNMMENFGIKFSAAGENIAYGQRTPQEVMTTWMNSPGHRSNILNATYNQIGVGVAKTSSGTFYWTQMFIKYP
;
A
#
# COMPACT_ATOMS: atom_id res chain seq x y z
N MET A 1 70.30 35.53 12.60
CA MET A 1 69.42 34.76 13.50
C MET A 1 67.99 35.01 13.02
N LYS A 2 67.34 34.05 12.30
CA LYS A 2 65.99 34.16 11.76
C LYS A 2 65.03 33.35 12.61
N HIS A 3 64.08 34.01 13.27
CA HIS A 3 62.98 33.38 13.99
C HIS A 3 61.97 32.78 13.02
N MET A 4 61.84 31.46 12.96
CA MET A 4 60.75 30.74 12.30
C MET A 4 59.56 30.66 13.25
N ARG A 5 58.49 31.41 12.97
CA ARG A 5 57.18 31.24 13.61
C ARG A 5 56.49 29.99 13.04
N LYS A 6 56.24 28.99 13.88
CA LYS A 6 55.41 27.80 13.56
C LYS A 6 53.94 28.21 13.59
N PHE A 7 53.30 28.19 12.43
CA PHE A 7 51.85 28.38 12.25
C PHE A 7 51.19 27.06 12.58
N LYS A 8 50.45 26.97 13.71
CA LYS A 8 49.59 25.83 14.01
C LYS A 8 48.28 26.00 13.29
N MET A 9 48.05 25.18 12.28
CA MET A 9 46.78 25.11 11.54
C MET A 9 45.79 24.24 12.35
N LEU A 10 44.78 24.88 12.92
CA LEU A 10 43.69 24.23 13.62
C LEU A 10 42.66 23.76 12.57
N ILE A 11 42.62 22.44 12.32
CA ILE A 11 41.60 21.85 11.43
C ILE A 11 40.37 21.63 12.29
N THR A 12 39.35 22.46 12.09
CA THR A 12 38.04 22.29 12.69
C THR A 12 37.23 21.34 11.80
N CYS A 13 37.10 20.08 12.22
CA CYS A 13 36.16 19.14 11.58
C CYS A 13 34.73 19.56 11.90
N ILE A 14 34.04 20.15 10.91
CA ILE A 14 32.58 20.33 10.97
C ILE A 14 31.94 19.00 10.60
N LEU A 15 31.40 18.27 11.59
CA LEU A 15 30.50 17.16 11.35
C LEU A 15 29.17 17.72 10.83
N ALA A 16 28.97 17.67 9.54
CA ALA A 16 27.66 17.89 8.93
C ALA A 16 26.79 16.65 9.18
N SER A 17 25.95 16.69 10.22
CA SER A 17 24.88 15.72 10.41
C SER A 17 23.83 15.93 9.32
N ALA A 18 23.86 15.09 8.29
CA ALA A 18 22.80 15.01 7.30
C ALA A 18 21.53 14.46 7.97
N LEU A 19 20.60 15.35 8.33
CA LEU A 19 19.22 14.95 8.64
C LEU A 19 18.63 14.34 7.37
N LEU A 20 18.44 13.04 7.35
CA LEU A 20 17.65 12.34 6.35
C LEU A 20 16.18 12.74 6.58
N LEU A 21 15.74 13.78 5.89
CA LEU A 21 14.33 14.15 5.79
C LEU A 21 13.65 13.06 4.93
N PHE A 22 13.06 12.05 5.57
CA PHE A 22 12.11 11.19 4.90
C PHE A 22 10.91 12.05 4.49
N PRO A 23 10.45 11.99 3.22
CA PRO A 23 9.25 12.70 2.83
C PRO A 23 8.07 12.11 3.63
N ILE A 24 7.52 12.89 4.55
CA ILE A 24 6.23 12.60 5.16
C ILE A 24 5.21 12.73 4.03
N GLN A 25 4.65 11.62 3.56
CA GLN A 25 3.50 11.66 2.67
C GLN A 25 2.35 12.33 3.45
N ALA A 26 2.06 13.58 3.10
CA ALA A 26 0.90 14.27 3.63
C ALA A 26 -0.35 13.67 2.97
N PHE A 27 -1.08 12.84 3.70
CA PHE A 27 -2.41 12.43 3.30
C PHE A 27 -3.37 13.63 3.43
N ALA A 28 -4.20 13.86 2.41
CA ALA A 28 -5.31 14.78 2.56
C ALA A 28 -6.21 14.28 3.71
N GLN A 29 -6.54 15.16 4.66
CA GLN A 29 -7.39 14.81 5.79
C GLN A 29 -8.85 14.79 5.32
N SER A 30 -9.52 13.62 5.41
CA SER A 30 -10.95 13.50 5.09
C SER A 30 -11.87 13.85 6.27
N GLY A 31 -11.33 13.92 7.50
CA GLY A 31 -12.08 14.23 8.71
C GLY A 31 -11.34 13.85 9.98
N THR A 32 -12.06 13.93 11.09
CA THR A 32 -11.58 13.47 12.40
C THR A 32 -12.55 12.46 13.00
N HIS A 33 -12.02 11.46 13.68
CA HIS A 33 -12.77 10.53 14.52
C HIS A 33 -12.51 10.89 15.98
N THR A 34 -13.58 11.03 16.76
CA THR A 34 -13.44 11.15 18.22
C THR A 34 -13.50 9.76 18.83
N VAL A 35 -12.44 9.37 19.53
CA VAL A 35 -12.30 8.04 20.13
C VAL A 35 -13.44 7.79 21.11
N ALA A 36 -14.16 6.71 20.94
CA ALA A 36 -15.18 6.21 21.83
C ALA A 36 -14.62 5.11 22.77
N PRO A 37 -15.27 4.83 23.91
CA PRO A 37 -14.89 3.70 24.76
C PRO A 37 -14.82 2.39 23.97
N GLY A 38 -13.71 1.67 24.09
CA GLY A 38 -13.47 0.41 23.39
C GLY A 38 -12.92 0.53 21.96
N ASP A 39 -12.68 1.75 21.45
CA ASP A 39 -11.94 1.94 20.19
C ASP A 39 -10.46 1.58 20.36
N SER A 40 -9.85 1.23 19.23
CA SER A 40 -8.41 1.10 19.05
C SER A 40 -8.04 1.61 17.66
N MET A 41 -6.77 1.93 17.43
CA MET A 41 -6.32 2.33 16.09
C MET A 41 -6.73 1.30 15.00
N TRP A 42 -6.66 0.00 15.34
CA TRP A 42 -7.11 -1.06 14.43
C TRP A 42 -8.62 -0.97 14.13
N LYS A 43 -9.49 -0.85 15.17
CA LYS A 43 -10.94 -0.76 14.97
C LYS A 43 -11.35 0.48 14.18
N ILE A 44 -10.66 1.61 14.41
CA ILE A 44 -10.86 2.84 13.66
C ILE A 44 -10.44 2.64 12.19
N ALA A 45 -9.26 2.07 11.96
CA ALA A 45 -8.79 1.77 10.60
C ALA A 45 -9.76 0.87 9.82
N VAL A 46 -10.27 -0.19 10.46
CA VAL A 46 -11.31 -1.08 9.88
C VAL A 46 -12.58 -0.30 9.54
N ARG A 47 -13.08 0.55 10.45
CA ARG A 47 -14.29 1.36 10.24
C ARG A 47 -14.20 2.26 9.00
N TYR A 48 -13.02 2.84 8.76
CA TYR A 48 -12.78 3.73 7.62
C TYR A 48 -12.19 3.00 6.40
N GLN A 49 -11.99 1.68 6.47
CA GLN A 49 -11.41 0.86 5.42
C GLN A 49 -10.05 1.37 4.92
N ILE A 50 -9.20 1.76 5.87
CA ILE A 50 -7.81 2.19 5.66
C ILE A 50 -6.86 1.27 6.41
N GLY A 51 -5.57 1.34 6.13
CA GLY A 51 -4.59 0.60 6.91
C GLY A 51 -4.28 1.27 8.24
N VAL A 52 -3.87 0.48 9.23
CA VAL A 52 -3.44 1.02 10.53
C VAL A 52 -2.20 1.87 10.38
N SER A 53 -1.28 1.50 9.49
CA SER A 53 -0.06 2.27 9.18
C SER A 53 -0.38 3.64 8.62
N GLU A 54 -1.33 3.74 7.69
CA GLU A 54 -1.76 5.02 7.14
C GLU A 54 -2.43 5.90 8.20
N LEU A 55 -3.24 5.26 9.06
CA LEU A 55 -3.87 5.97 10.17
C LEU A 55 -2.83 6.49 11.17
N ILE A 56 -1.82 5.71 11.53
CA ILE A 56 -0.72 6.11 12.41
C ILE A 56 0.09 7.25 11.78
N GLN A 57 0.45 7.13 10.49
CA GLN A 57 1.21 8.17 9.76
C GLN A 57 0.46 9.50 9.66
N ALA A 58 -0.88 9.46 9.57
CA ALA A 58 -1.72 10.67 9.58
C ALA A 58 -1.86 11.29 10.98
N ASN A 59 -1.32 10.65 12.02
CA ASN A 59 -1.43 11.05 13.43
C ASN A 59 -0.08 11.07 14.14
N PRO A 60 0.95 11.79 13.64
CA PRO A 60 2.28 11.81 14.24
C PRO A 60 2.30 12.42 15.65
N GLN A 61 1.25 13.16 16.03
CA GLN A 61 1.07 13.71 17.37
C GLN A 61 0.75 12.63 18.43
N ILE A 62 0.42 11.40 18.02
CA ILE A 62 0.13 10.28 18.92
C ILE A 62 1.41 9.50 19.14
N SER A 63 2.06 9.74 20.27
CA SER A 63 3.34 9.09 20.60
C SER A 63 3.22 7.58 20.81
N ASN A 64 2.10 7.11 21.33
CA ASN A 64 1.82 5.69 21.52
C ASN A 64 0.48 5.27 20.87
N PRO A 65 0.51 4.80 19.61
CA PRO A 65 -0.71 4.35 18.92
C PRO A 65 -1.42 3.16 19.56
N SER A 66 -0.76 2.43 20.47
CA SER A 66 -1.38 1.33 21.20
C SER A 66 -2.25 1.81 22.37
N GLN A 67 -2.14 3.10 22.73
CA GLN A 67 -2.88 3.71 23.86
C GLN A 67 -3.56 4.99 23.38
N ILE A 68 -4.82 4.85 23.00
CA ILE A 68 -5.70 5.98 22.68
C ILE A 68 -6.85 6.03 23.72
N TYR A 69 -7.33 7.23 24.00
CA TYR A 69 -8.30 7.46 25.09
C TYR A 69 -9.59 8.07 24.55
N PRO A 70 -10.75 7.75 25.16
CA PRO A 70 -12.02 8.37 24.82
C PRO A 70 -11.93 9.90 24.83
N GLY A 71 -12.53 10.52 23.81
CA GLY A 71 -12.48 11.97 23.57
C GLY A 71 -11.27 12.46 22.75
N GLN A 72 -10.23 11.63 22.57
CA GLN A 72 -9.08 11.97 21.71
C GLN A 72 -9.52 12.07 20.26
N LYS A 73 -8.96 13.06 19.51
CA LYS A 73 -9.24 13.23 18.09
C LYS A 73 -8.16 12.52 17.26
N ILE A 74 -8.61 11.68 16.33
CA ILE A 74 -7.80 10.94 15.38
C ILE A 74 -8.07 11.50 13.99
N ASN A 75 -7.05 11.98 13.31
CA ASN A 75 -7.13 12.40 11.92
C ASN A 75 -7.33 11.19 11.01
N ILE A 76 -8.35 11.24 10.16
CA ILE A 76 -8.63 10.18 9.19
C ILE A 76 -8.05 10.61 7.83
N PRO A 77 -7.05 9.90 7.28
CA PRO A 77 -6.53 10.23 5.97
C PRO A 77 -7.55 9.91 4.88
N SER A 78 -7.69 10.78 3.86
CA SER A 78 -8.40 10.42 2.64
C SER A 78 -7.52 9.53 1.77
N ILE A 79 -8.11 8.44 1.28
CA ILE A 79 -7.55 7.58 0.24
C ILE A 79 -8.57 7.41 -0.90
N ASP A 80 -9.47 8.35 -1.07
CA ASP A 80 -10.59 8.24 -2.03
C ASP A 80 -10.10 8.17 -3.47
N ASP A 81 -9.06 8.91 -3.83
CA ASP A 81 -8.44 8.83 -5.16
C ASP A 81 -7.84 7.44 -5.40
N VAL A 82 -7.16 6.87 -4.39
CA VAL A 82 -6.60 5.51 -4.47
C VAL A 82 -7.72 4.50 -4.62
N LYS A 83 -8.75 4.55 -3.77
CA LYS A 83 -9.92 3.65 -3.85
C LYS A 83 -10.63 3.76 -5.20
N SER A 84 -10.72 4.98 -5.76
CA SER A 84 -11.33 5.20 -7.09
C SER A 84 -10.54 4.50 -8.19
N LEU A 85 -9.21 4.56 -8.17
CA LEU A 85 -8.36 3.85 -9.13
C LEU A 85 -8.49 2.33 -8.97
N GLU A 86 -8.46 1.83 -7.74
CA GLU A 86 -8.61 0.41 -7.41
C GLU A 86 -9.96 -0.13 -7.91
N GLN A 87 -11.06 0.58 -7.62
CA GLN A 87 -12.40 0.19 -8.06
C GLN A 87 -12.52 0.15 -9.59
N LYS A 88 -11.96 1.15 -10.31
CA LYS A 88 -11.95 1.14 -11.78
C LYS A 88 -11.24 -0.08 -12.35
N VAL A 89 -10.14 -0.54 -11.73
CA VAL A 89 -9.47 -1.77 -12.15
C VAL A 89 -10.36 -2.99 -11.89
N ILE A 90 -11.03 -3.06 -10.73
CA ILE A 90 -11.95 -4.16 -10.41
C ILE A 90 -13.11 -4.21 -11.42
N ASP A 91 -13.66 -3.06 -11.78
CA ASP A 91 -14.74 -2.96 -12.78
C ASP A 91 -14.28 -3.46 -14.15
N LEU A 92 -13.07 -3.09 -14.58
CA LEU A 92 -12.47 -3.58 -15.83
C LEU A 92 -12.21 -5.09 -15.81
N VAL A 93 -11.76 -5.64 -14.68
CA VAL A 93 -11.62 -7.10 -14.51
C VAL A 93 -12.98 -7.77 -14.67
N ASN A 94 -14.02 -7.27 -14.01
CA ASN A 94 -15.35 -7.85 -14.06
C ASN A 94 -15.99 -7.72 -15.46
N GLN A 95 -15.67 -6.65 -16.18
CA GLN A 95 -16.05 -6.52 -17.60
C GLN A 95 -15.38 -7.59 -18.46
N GLN A 96 -14.07 -7.83 -18.29
CA GLN A 96 -13.36 -8.90 -19.01
C GLN A 96 -13.91 -10.29 -18.66
N ARG A 97 -14.23 -10.53 -17.41
CA ARG A 97 -14.82 -11.78 -16.97
C ARG A 97 -16.21 -11.99 -17.60
N ALA A 98 -17.05 -10.98 -17.60
CA ALA A 98 -18.38 -11.03 -18.24
C ALA A 98 -18.26 -11.33 -19.75
N ASN A 99 -17.32 -10.68 -20.46
CA ASN A 99 -17.04 -10.94 -21.88
C ASN A 99 -16.58 -12.38 -22.16
N ASN A 100 -16.11 -13.09 -21.14
CA ASN A 100 -15.69 -14.50 -21.22
C ASN A 100 -16.67 -15.45 -20.50
N GLY A 101 -17.90 -15.03 -20.21
CA GLY A 101 -18.94 -15.88 -19.60
C GLY A 101 -18.68 -16.25 -18.14
N LEU A 102 -17.83 -15.51 -17.43
CA LEU A 102 -17.46 -15.79 -16.03
C LEU A 102 -18.22 -14.87 -15.08
N PRO A 103 -18.57 -15.35 -13.87
CA PRO A 103 -19.19 -14.52 -12.85
C PRO A 103 -18.22 -13.41 -12.37
N ALA A 104 -18.79 -12.27 -11.99
CA ALA A 104 -18.04 -11.17 -11.42
C ALA A 104 -17.36 -11.59 -10.08
N LEU A 105 -16.17 -11.06 -9.84
CA LEU A 105 -15.49 -11.17 -8.56
C LEU A 105 -16.03 -10.11 -7.60
N LYS A 106 -16.25 -10.51 -6.35
CA LYS A 106 -16.63 -9.57 -5.28
C LYS A 106 -15.42 -8.78 -4.81
N ALA A 107 -15.49 -7.46 -4.84
CA ALA A 107 -14.48 -6.61 -4.23
C ALA A 107 -14.39 -6.86 -2.71
N ASN A 108 -13.18 -6.97 -2.19
CA ASN A 108 -12.91 -7.13 -0.77
C ASN A 108 -11.88 -6.08 -0.32
N TRP A 109 -12.30 -5.16 0.55
CA TRP A 109 -11.48 -4.04 1.00
C TRP A 109 -10.24 -4.48 1.80
N GLU A 110 -10.30 -5.61 2.52
CA GLU A 110 -9.14 -6.15 3.25
C GLU A 110 -8.07 -6.64 2.29
N ILE A 111 -8.48 -7.29 1.18
CA ILE A 111 -7.56 -7.70 0.12
C ILE A 111 -7.00 -6.45 -0.59
N CYS A 112 -7.81 -5.41 -0.84
CA CYS A 112 -7.32 -4.15 -1.40
C CYS A 112 -6.24 -3.52 -0.48
N ARG A 113 -6.45 -3.53 0.82
CA ARG A 113 -5.46 -3.07 1.80
C ARG A 113 -4.15 -3.85 1.72
N VAL A 114 -4.22 -5.19 1.67
CA VAL A 114 -3.02 -6.04 1.55
C VAL A 114 -2.30 -5.78 0.22
N ALA A 115 -3.04 -5.65 -0.88
CA ALA A 115 -2.49 -5.31 -2.19
C ALA A 115 -1.81 -3.93 -2.20
N ARG A 116 -2.37 -2.91 -1.50
CA ARG A 116 -1.72 -1.60 -1.32
C ARG A 116 -0.39 -1.73 -0.57
N TYR A 117 -0.36 -2.51 0.50
CA TYR A 117 0.87 -2.76 1.24
C TYR A 117 1.92 -3.45 0.36
N LYS A 118 1.53 -4.39 -0.49
CA LYS A 118 2.45 -5.03 -1.45
C LYS A 118 3.00 -4.00 -2.45
N SER A 119 2.17 -3.16 -3.03
CA SER A 119 2.59 -2.10 -3.95
C SER A 119 3.53 -1.10 -3.28
N GLN A 120 3.23 -0.70 -2.05
CA GLN A 120 4.08 0.21 -1.28
C GLN A 120 5.40 -0.45 -0.84
N ASP A 121 5.38 -1.73 -0.51
CA ASP A 121 6.59 -2.49 -0.14
C ASP A 121 7.56 -2.60 -1.32
N MET A 122 7.05 -2.85 -2.53
CA MET A 122 7.87 -2.84 -3.75
C MET A 122 8.60 -1.50 -3.93
N ILE A 123 7.92 -0.38 -3.67
CA ILE A 123 8.52 0.96 -3.71
C ILE A 123 9.55 1.13 -2.60
N ASN A 124 9.18 0.86 -1.36
CA ASN A 124 10.00 1.13 -0.18
C ASN A 124 11.29 0.30 -0.14
N LYS A 125 11.24 -0.91 -0.68
CA LYS A 125 12.37 -1.85 -0.72
C LYS A 125 13.09 -1.89 -2.06
N GLY A 126 12.61 -1.15 -3.07
CA GLY A 126 13.26 -1.03 -4.37
C GLY A 126 13.28 -2.34 -5.18
N TYR A 127 12.20 -3.10 -5.17
CA TYR A 127 12.09 -4.36 -5.92
C TYR A 127 10.80 -4.43 -6.74
N PHE A 128 10.77 -5.36 -7.70
CA PHE A 128 9.58 -5.73 -8.45
C PHE A 128 9.53 -7.25 -8.63
N ALA A 129 8.84 -7.93 -7.74
CA ALA A 129 8.71 -9.38 -7.72
C ALA A 129 7.50 -9.81 -6.88
N HIS A 130 6.99 -11.02 -7.13
CA HIS A 130 5.96 -11.64 -6.30
C HIS A 130 6.45 -11.89 -4.86
N GLN A 131 7.68 -12.36 -4.71
CA GLN A 131 8.31 -12.57 -3.42
C GLN A 131 8.72 -11.25 -2.78
N SER A 132 8.14 -10.93 -1.63
CA SER A 132 8.49 -9.76 -0.83
C SER A 132 9.62 -10.07 0.15
N PRO A 133 10.64 -9.20 0.28
CA PRO A 133 11.65 -9.32 1.35
C PRO A 133 11.06 -9.08 2.74
N THR A 134 9.90 -8.39 2.83
CA THR A 134 9.22 -8.06 4.09
C THR A 134 8.19 -9.12 4.48
N TYR A 135 7.39 -9.58 3.52
CA TYR A 135 6.18 -10.37 3.76
C TYR A 135 6.24 -11.80 3.21
N GLY A 136 7.32 -12.18 2.50
CA GLY A 136 7.42 -13.48 1.85
C GLY A 136 6.59 -13.57 0.56
N SER A 137 6.02 -14.75 0.29
CA SER A 137 5.13 -14.94 -0.86
C SER A 137 3.83 -14.15 -0.70
N PRO A 138 3.11 -13.84 -1.81
CA PRO A 138 1.80 -13.20 -1.71
C PRO A 138 0.80 -14.01 -0.90
N PHE A 139 0.92 -15.33 -0.88
CA PHE A 139 0.09 -16.22 -0.08
C PHE A 139 0.39 -16.06 1.41
N ASN A 140 1.66 -16.12 1.81
CA ASN A 140 2.07 -15.87 3.20
C ASN A 140 1.66 -14.47 3.65
N MET A 141 1.79 -13.47 2.76
CA MET A 141 1.36 -12.12 3.07
C MET A 141 -0.14 -12.07 3.37
N MET A 142 -0.99 -12.62 2.50
CA MET A 142 -2.44 -12.66 2.73
C MET A 142 -2.79 -13.38 4.04
N GLU A 143 -2.19 -14.54 4.32
CA GLU A 143 -2.40 -15.30 5.57
C GLU A 143 -2.00 -14.50 6.81
N ASN A 144 -0.84 -13.86 6.79
CA ASN A 144 -0.35 -13.02 7.89
C ASN A 144 -1.25 -11.81 8.17
N PHE A 145 -1.98 -11.33 7.15
CA PHE A 145 -2.99 -10.29 7.29
C PHE A 145 -4.38 -10.83 7.64
N GLY A 146 -4.52 -12.14 7.86
CA GLY A 146 -5.76 -12.79 8.29
C GLY A 146 -6.74 -13.10 7.15
N ILE A 147 -6.32 -12.99 5.89
CA ILE A 147 -7.14 -13.36 4.74
C ILE A 147 -7.20 -14.89 4.62
N LYS A 148 -8.41 -15.44 4.65
CA LYS A 148 -8.65 -16.87 4.48
C LYS A 148 -8.98 -17.18 3.02
N PHE A 149 -8.37 -18.22 2.49
CA PHE A 149 -8.62 -18.67 1.11
C PHE A 149 -8.32 -20.17 0.95
N SER A 150 -8.96 -20.80 -0.03
CA SER A 150 -8.64 -22.16 -0.49
C SER A 150 -7.83 -22.16 -1.79
N ALA A 151 -7.86 -21.07 -2.54
CA ALA A 151 -7.00 -20.82 -3.70
C ALA A 151 -6.73 -19.32 -3.79
N ALA A 152 -5.56 -18.95 -4.30
CA ALA A 152 -5.18 -17.55 -4.46
C ALA A 152 -4.26 -17.34 -5.67
N GLY A 153 -4.18 -16.09 -6.13
CA GLY A 153 -3.28 -15.65 -7.20
C GLY A 153 -2.95 -14.17 -7.07
N GLU A 154 -1.84 -13.77 -7.70
CA GLU A 154 -1.39 -12.39 -7.71
C GLU A 154 -0.97 -11.96 -9.11
N ASN A 155 -1.32 -10.74 -9.50
CA ASN A 155 -0.74 -10.01 -10.62
C ASN A 155 -0.08 -8.74 -10.09
N ILE A 156 1.10 -8.41 -10.61
CA ILE A 156 1.79 -7.16 -10.31
C ILE A 156 2.15 -6.43 -11.61
N ALA A 157 2.20 -5.10 -11.56
CA ALA A 157 2.65 -4.25 -12.66
C ALA A 157 3.23 -2.94 -12.12
N TYR A 158 4.06 -2.25 -12.92
CA TYR A 158 4.53 -0.91 -12.61
C TYR A 158 4.72 -0.07 -13.86
N GLY A 159 4.57 1.24 -13.71
CA GLY A 159 4.78 2.21 -14.79
C GLY A 159 3.50 2.64 -15.51
N GLN A 160 2.44 1.81 -15.51
CA GLN A 160 1.17 2.17 -16.12
C GLN A 160 0.49 3.28 -15.31
N ARG A 161 0.01 4.32 -16.00
CA ARG A 161 -0.52 5.53 -15.37
C ARG A 161 -2.02 5.50 -15.12
N THR A 162 -2.73 4.58 -15.77
CA THR A 162 -4.20 4.50 -15.71
C THR A 162 -4.66 3.06 -15.49
N PRO A 163 -5.88 2.87 -14.93
CA PRO A 163 -6.52 1.57 -14.83
C PRO A 163 -6.64 0.84 -16.19
N GLN A 164 -6.90 1.56 -17.26
CA GLN A 164 -7.01 1.01 -18.61
C GLN A 164 -5.65 0.46 -19.10
N GLU A 165 -4.58 1.22 -18.91
CA GLU A 165 -3.23 0.80 -19.31
C GLU A 165 -2.78 -0.47 -18.56
N VAL A 166 -2.96 -0.51 -17.23
CA VAL A 166 -2.56 -1.67 -16.46
C VAL A 166 -3.40 -2.89 -16.82
N MET A 167 -4.70 -2.71 -17.03
CA MET A 167 -5.60 -3.80 -17.44
C MET A 167 -5.21 -4.33 -18.81
N THR A 168 -4.90 -3.47 -19.79
CA THR A 168 -4.41 -3.86 -21.12
C THR A 168 -3.10 -4.65 -21.01
N THR A 169 -2.17 -4.20 -20.18
CA THR A 169 -0.89 -4.89 -19.94
C THR A 169 -1.14 -6.30 -19.40
N TRP A 170 -1.99 -6.45 -18.38
CA TRP A 170 -2.27 -7.76 -17.80
C TRP A 170 -3.02 -8.69 -18.76
N MET A 171 -3.99 -8.18 -19.53
CA MET A 171 -4.73 -9.00 -20.49
C MET A 171 -3.87 -9.47 -21.69
N ASN A 172 -2.82 -8.74 -22.04
CA ASN A 172 -1.87 -9.12 -23.09
C ASN A 172 -0.80 -10.11 -22.59
N SER A 173 -0.71 -10.38 -21.30
CA SER A 173 0.20 -11.35 -20.71
C SER A 173 -0.55 -12.64 -20.37
N PRO A 174 -0.18 -13.80 -20.96
CA PRO A 174 -0.89 -15.07 -20.74
C PRO A 174 -1.02 -15.45 -19.26
N GLY A 175 0.04 -15.26 -18.46
CA GLY A 175 0.05 -15.57 -17.03
C GLY A 175 -0.90 -14.67 -16.25
N HIS A 176 -0.85 -13.36 -16.46
CA HIS A 176 -1.74 -12.41 -15.78
C HIS A 176 -3.20 -12.58 -16.20
N ARG A 177 -3.43 -12.78 -17.51
CA ARG A 177 -4.77 -13.05 -18.06
C ARG A 177 -5.38 -14.31 -17.45
N SER A 178 -4.59 -15.37 -17.25
CA SER A 178 -5.08 -16.62 -16.67
C SER A 178 -5.59 -16.41 -15.24
N ASN A 179 -4.97 -15.55 -14.44
CA ASN A 179 -5.48 -15.18 -13.11
C ASN A 179 -6.79 -14.41 -13.21
N ILE A 180 -6.89 -13.42 -14.10
CA ILE A 180 -8.10 -12.61 -14.29
C ILE A 180 -9.29 -13.46 -14.70
N LEU A 181 -9.08 -14.44 -15.58
CA LEU A 181 -10.11 -15.32 -16.13
C LEU A 181 -10.24 -16.66 -15.40
N ASN A 182 -9.59 -16.82 -14.25
CA ASN A 182 -9.71 -18.05 -13.47
C ASN A 182 -11.11 -18.16 -12.84
N ALA A 183 -11.85 -19.22 -13.20
CA ALA A 183 -13.20 -19.46 -12.71
C ALA A 183 -13.25 -19.86 -11.22
N THR A 184 -12.11 -20.30 -10.65
CA THR A 184 -12.03 -20.71 -9.26
C THR A 184 -12.20 -19.54 -8.30
N TYR A 185 -11.70 -18.36 -8.65
CA TYR A 185 -11.73 -17.19 -7.76
C TYR A 185 -13.13 -16.59 -7.66
N ASN A 186 -13.46 -16.06 -6.46
CA ASN A 186 -14.73 -15.39 -6.19
C ASN A 186 -14.58 -14.01 -5.54
N GLN A 187 -13.36 -13.64 -5.10
CA GLN A 187 -13.08 -12.31 -4.58
C GLN A 187 -11.78 -11.74 -5.16
N ILE A 188 -11.71 -10.42 -5.17
CA ILE A 188 -10.56 -9.65 -5.67
C ILE A 188 -10.28 -8.47 -4.74
N GLY A 189 -9.00 -8.14 -4.60
CA GLY A 189 -8.53 -6.85 -4.13
C GLY A 189 -7.49 -6.27 -5.08
N VAL A 190 -7.54 -4.98 -5.27
CA VAL A 190 -6.55 -4.22 -6.03
C VAL A 190 -5.92 -3.19 -5.11
N GLY A 191 -4.62 -3.00 -5.22
CA GLY A 191 -3.89 -1.99 -4.50
C GLY A 191 -2.95 -1.22 -5.41
N VAL A 192 -2.93 0.10 -5.27
CA VAL A 192 -2.05 0.97 -6.00
C VAL A 192 -1.24 1.85 -5.06
N ALA A 193 0.05 2.01 -5.36
CA ALA A 193 0.94 2.95 -4.70
C ALA A 193 1.72 3.73 -5.76
N LYS A 194 2.21 4.93 -5.38
CA LYS A 194 2.90 5.83 -6.30
C LYS A 194 4.18 6.34 -5.65
N THR A 195 5.28 6.32 -6.41
CA THR A 195 6.55 6.92 -5.98
C THR A 195 6.43 8.45 -5.95
N SER A 196 7.36 9.11 -5.26
CA SER A 196 7.48 10.59 -5.30
C SER A 196 7.74 11.14 -6.71
N SER A 197 8.36 10.34 -7.59
CA SER A 197 8.58 10.68 -9.00
C SER A 197 7.35 10.43 -9.90
N GLY A 198 6.28 9.87 -9.35
CA GLY A 198 5.01 9.67 -10.07
C GLY A 198 4.83 8.30 -10.70
N THR A 199 5.73 7.34 -10.49
CA THR A 199 5.60 5.98 -11.01
C THR A 199 4.61 5.16 -10.18
N PHE A 200 3.62 4.58 -10.81
CA PHE A 200 2.64 3.72 -10.15
C PHE A 200 3.12 2.27 -10.08
N TYR A 201 2.81 1.63 -8.96
CA TYR A 201 2.91 0.19 -8.72
C TYR A 201 1.53 -0.36 -8.43
N TRP A 202 1.17 -1.45 -9.10
CA TRP A 202 -0.14 -2.07 -9.04
C TRP A 202 -0.03 -3.51 -8.60
N THR A 203 -0.94 -3.92 -7.73
CA THR A 203 -1.09 -5.31 -7.30
C THR A 203 -2.54 -5.71 -7.39
N GLN A 204 -2.83 -6.87 -8.01
CA GLN A 204 -4.12 -7.56 -7.92
C GLN A 204 -3.92 -8.84 -7.12
N MET A 205 -4.77 -9.08 -6.15
CA MET A 205 -4.84 -10.33 -5.42
C MET A 205 -6.22 -10.94 -5.60
N PHE A 206 -6.24 -12.21 -5.96
CA PHE A 206 -7.43 -12.99 -6.19
C PHE A 206 -7.52 -14.10 -5.16
N ILE A 207 -8.73 -14.41 -4.67
CA ILE A 207 -8.94 -15.55 -3.79
C ILE A 207 -10.20 -16.33 -4.15
N LYS A 208 -10.18 -17.63 -3.80
CA LYS A 208 -11.36 -18.41 -3.52
C LYS A 208 -11.60 -18.34 -2.01
N TYR A 209 -12.55 -17.51 -1.60
CA TYR A 209 -13.00 -17.52 -0.20
C TYR A 209 -13.73 -18.84 0.08
N PRO A 210 -13.45 -19.51 1.22
CA PRO A 210 -14.08 -20.79 1.59
C PRO A 210 -15.60 -20.74 1.63
#